data_d4f75875a731b178f882ca99242ed0c2
#
_entry.id   d4f75875a731b178f882ca99242ed0c2
#
_cell.length_a   1.000
_cell.length_b   1.000
_cell.length_c   1.000
_cell.angle_alpha   90.00
_cell.angle_beta   90.00
_cell.angle_gamma   90.00
#
_symmetry.space_group_name_H-M   'P 1'
#
loop_
_entity.id
_entity.type
_entity.pdbx_description
1 polymer ?
#
loop_
_entity_poly.entity_id
_entity_poly.type
_entity_poly.pdbx_seq_one_letter_code
_entity_poly.pdbx_strand_id
1 'polypeptide(L)'
;MGVPNHIASEIFASLSKNVYAPAIVDYGLPSPVRLNRGTLLILALRMAGDLKREIKDHRVGVVLPPGVPGVLANLALVFADKIPVNFNFTLGSEAISQSMKEADVRTILTARVLRKKLPDFPWPEECFDVA
;
A
#
# COMPACT_ATOMS: atom_id res chain seq x y z
N MET A 1 15.31 -7.77 -19.06
CA MET A 1 14.98 -6.38 -18.70
C MET A 1 13.47 -6.24 -18.76
N GLY A 2 12.83 -5.90 -17.62
CA GLY A 2 11.37 -5.77 -17.59
C GLY A 2 10.87 -4.55 -18.36
N VAL A 3 9.57 -4.55 -18.68
CA VAL A 3 8.89 -3.38 -19.26
C VAL A 3 9.03 -2.21 -18.29
N PRO A 4 9.41 -0.99 -18.74
CA PRO A 4 9.51 0.16 -17.87
C PRO A 4 8.19 0.39 -17.10
N ASN A 5 8.29 0.66 -15.82
CA ASN A 5 7.12 0.99 -14.99
C ASN A 5 6.71 2.45 -15.26
N HIS A 6 5.92 2.65 -16.30
CA HIS A 6 5.47 3.99 -16.72
C HIS A 6 4.66 4.70 -15.65
N ILE A 7 3.84 3.94 -14.88
CA ILE A 7 3.02 4.51 -13.81
C ILE A 7 3.90 5.12 -12.73
N ALA A 8 4.93 4.39 -12.29
CA ALA A 8 5.86 4.89 -11.28
C ALA A 8 6.58 6.16 -11.76
N SER A 9 7.04 6.18 -13.01
CA SER A 9 7.71 7.34 -13.60
C SER A 9 6.78 8.56 -13.67
N GLU A 10 5.54 8.36 -14.07
CA GLU A 10 4.55 9.45 -14.16
C GLU A 10 4.17 9.99 -12.78
N ILE A 11 3.98 9.11 -11.80
CA ILE A 11 3.70 9.53 -10.42
C ILE A 11 4.88 10.31 -9.85
N PHE A 12 6.10 9.81 -10.04
CA PHE A 12 7.31 10.49 -9.60
C PHE A 12 7.39 11.89 -10.21
N ALA A 13 7.22 12.01 -11.52
CA ALA A 13 7.26 13.28 -12.22
C ALA A 13 6.18 14.24 -11.70
N SER A 14 4.97 13.76 -11.49
CA SER A 14 3.86 14.56 -11.00
C SER A 14 4.11 15.08 -9.58
N LEU A 15 4.57 14.21 -8.67
CA LEU A 15 4.83 14.58 -7.27
C LEU A 15 6.08 15.46 -7.12
N SER A 16 7.01 15.40 -8.07
CA SER A 16 8.22 16.23 -8.07
C SER A 16 7.94 17.67 -8.50
N LYS A 17 6.83 17.92 -9.18
CA LYS A 17 6.42 19.28 -9.57
C LYS A 17 5.65 19.90 -8.42
N ASN A 18 6.06 21.11 -8.04
CA ASN A 18 5.41 21.86 -6.99
C ASN A 18 5.27 21.03 -5.70
N VAL A 19 6.41 20.69 -5.11
CA VAL A 19 6.50 19.77 -3.94
C VAL A 19 5.72 20.25 -2.71
N TYR A 20 5.48 21.55 -2.62
CA TYR A 20 4.70 22.11 -1.50
C TYR A 20 3.19 22.07 -1.72
N ALA A 21 2.73 21.73 -2.92
CA ALA A 21 1.30 21.60 -3.17
C ALA A 21 0.70 20.45 -2.35
N PRO A 22 -0.56 20.58 -1.88
CA PRO A 22 -1.21 19.50 -1.15
C PRO A 22 -1.39 18.29 -2.05
N ALA A 23 -1.12 17.10 -1.48
CA ALA A 23 -1.32 15.82 -2.15
C ALA A 23 -2.46 15.03 -1.51
N ILE A 24 -2.51 14.98 -0.18
CA ILE A 24 -3.51 14.25 0.57
C ILE A 24 -4.00 15.09 1.73
N VAL A 25 -5.32 15.07 1.94
CA VAL A 25 -5.95 15.54 3.17
C VAL A 25 -6.79 14.40 3.71
N ASP A 26 -6.39 13.86 4.86
CA ASP A 26 -7.04 12.71 5.48
C ASP A 26 -7.88 13.20 6.68
N TYR A 27 -9.18 13.08 6.55
CA TYR A 27 -10.15 13.44 7.60
C TYR A 27 -10.59 12.24 8.45
N GLY A 28 -10.01 11.06 8.22
CA GLY A 28 -10.36 9.84 8.95
C GLY A 28 -9.86 9.79 10.40
N LEU A 29 -9.05 10.76 10.81
CA LEU A 29 -8.51 10.88 12.15
C LEU A 29 -9.17 12.05 12.88
N PRO A 30 -9.12 12.08 14.24
CA PRO A 30 -9.68 13.20 15.01
C PRO A 30 -9.16 14.57 14.59
N SER A 31 -7.89 14.64 14.18
CA SER A 31 -7.30 15.84 13.55
C SER A 31 -6.92 15.51 12.13
N PRO A 32 -7.33 16.34 11.14
CA PRO A 32 -6.97 16.09 9.75
C PRO A 32 -5.46 16.03 9.55
N VAL A 33 -4.99 15.05 8.78
CA VAL A 33 -3.58 14.94 8.38
C VAL A 33 -3.46 15.46 6.96
N ARG A 34 -2.52 16.38 6.76
CA ARG A 34 -2.23 16.98 5.45
C ARG A 34 -0.81 16.65 5.05
N LEU A 35 -0.64 16.08 3.86
CA LEU A 35 0.67 15.83 3.27
C LEU A 35 0.80 16.60 1.97
N ASN A 36 1.93 17.28 1.80
CA ASN A 36 2.28 17.85 0.50
C ASN A 36 2.90 16.78 -0.41
N ARG A 37 3.07 17.13 -1.69
CA ARG A 37 3.60 16.21 -2.70
C ARG A 37 5.00 15.72 -2.38
N GLY A 38 5.88 16.60 -1.94
CA GLY A 38 7.26 16.27 -1.62
C GLY A 38 7.35 15.28 -0.46
N THR A 39 6.60 15.50 0.62
CA THR A 39 6.56 14.62 1.77
C THR A 39 6.00 13.24 1.39
N LEU A 40 4.91 13.21 0.64
CA LEU A 40 4.33 11.96 0.15
C LEU A 40 5.35 11.16 -0.68
N LEU A 41 6.04 11.84 -1.60
CA LEU A 41 7.04 11.21 -2.47
C LEU A 41 8.18 10.60 -1.65
N ILE A 42 8.74 11.37 -0.72
CA ILE A 42 9.86 10.90 0.13
C ILE A 42 9.45 9.69 0.97
N LEU A 43 8.28 9.74 1.60
CA LEU A 43 7.79 8.63 2.42
C LEU A 43 7.54 7.38 1.57
N ALA A 44 6.94 7.55 0.40
CA ALA A 44 6.68 6.43 -0.50
C ALA A 44 7.96 5.79 -1.03
N LEU A 45 8.95 6.59 -1.41
CA LEU A 45 10.24 6.07 -1.89
C LEU A 45 11.02 5.35 -0.79
N ARG A 46 11.00 5.89 0.42
CA ARG A 46 11.64 5.25 1.57
C ARG A 46 11.01 3.89 1.88
N MET A 47 9.70 3.86 1.96
CA MET A 47 8.96 2.62 2.18
C MET A 47 9.21 1.63 1.03
N ALA A 48 9.26 2.10 -0.21
CA ALA A 48 9.54 1.24 -1.37
C ALA A 48 10.89 0.54 -1.25
N GLY A 49 11.91 1.22 -0.75
CA GLY A 49 13.21 0.63 -0.51
C GLY A 49 13.16 -0.53 0.48
N ASP A 50 12.41 -0.36 1.58
CA ASP A 50 12.22 -1.40 2.57
C ASP A 50 11.42 -2.58 2.02
N LEU A 51 10.32 -2.31 1.34
CA LEU A 51 9.47 -3.35 0.76
C LEU A 51 10.20 -4.16 -0.30
N LYS A 52 11.02 -3.51 -1.11
CA LYS A 52 11.82 -4.20 -2.14
C LYS A 52 12.81 -5.19 -1.53
N ARG A 53 13.39 -4.85 -0.38
CA ARG A 53 14.32 -5.74 0.33
C ARG A 53 13.62 -6.88 1.02
N GLU A 54 12.47 -6.62 1.66
CA GLU A 54 11.83 -7.55 2.57
C GLU A 54 10.81 -8.46 1.90
N ILE A 55 10.13 -7.96 0.86
CA ILE A 55 9.10 -8.72 0.15
C ILE A 55 9.63 -9.17 -1.19
N LYS A 56 9.66 -10.48 -1.40
CA LYS A 56 10.13 -11.08 -2.66
C LYS A 56 9.01 -11.24 -3.69
N ASP A 57 7.79 -11.42 -3.23
CA ASP A 57 6.63 -11.60 -4.11
C ASP A 57 6.38 -10.34 -4.95
N HIS A 58 6.01 -10.55 -6.20
CA HIS A 58 5.70 -9.45 -7.12
C HIS A 58 4.31 -8.88 -6.87
N ARG A 59 3.34 -9.74 -6.56
CA ARG A 59 1.98 -9.33 -6.18
C ARG A 59 1.87 -9.28 -4.68
N VAL A 60 1.42 -8.15 -4.15
CA VAL A 60 1.30 -7.94 -2.70
C VAL A 60 -0.11 -7.45 -2.39
N GLY A 61 -0.80 -8.18 -1.54
CA GLY A 61 -2.11 -7.75 -1.06
C GLY A 61 -1.98 -6.54 -0.15
N VAL A 62 -2.92 -5.62 -0.24
CA VAL A 62 -3.01 -4.47 0.64
C VAL A 62 -4.33 -4.53 1.39
N VAL A 63 -4.26 -4.57 2.71
CA VAL A 63 -5.42 -4.55 3.61
C VAL A 63 -5.21 -3.40 4.57
N LEU A 64 -5.69 -2.23 4.19
CA LEU A 64 -5.57 -0.99 4.96
C LEU A 64 -6.85 -0.16 4.78
N PRO A 65 -7.25 0.61 5.80
CA PRO A 65 -8.36 1.52 5.65
C PRO A 65 -8.00 2.65 4.68
N PRO A 66 -9.01 3.32 4.09
CA PRO A 66 -8.79 4.52 3.30
C PRO A 66 -8.02 5.58 4.09
N GLY A 67 -7.16 6.33 3.41
CA GLY A 67 -6.39 7.40 4.02
C GLY A 67 -4.91 7.31 3.70
N VAL A 68 -4.10 8.04 4.45
CA VAL A 68 -2.65 8.14 4.22
C VAL A 68 -1.95 6.78 4.19
N PRO A 69 -2.18 5.86 5.14
CA PRO A 69 -1.48 4.56 5.12
C PRO A 69 -1.76 3.75 3.84
N GLY A 70 -3.01 3.72 3.40
CA GLY A 70 -3.39 3.00 2.18
C GLY A 70 -2.76 3.59 0.93
N VAL A 71 -2.76 4.91 0.81
CA VAL A 71 -2.13 5.60 -0.32
C VAL A 71 -0.62 5.37 -0.32
N LEU A 72 0.04 5.52 0.83
CA LEU A 72 1.48 5.27 0.95
C LEU A 72 1.85 3.85 0.57
N ALA A 73 1.10 2.86 1.06
CA ALA A 73 1.35 1.45 0.76
C ALA A 73 1.26 1.17 -0.73
N ASN A 74 0.21 1.67 -1.39
CA ASN A 74 0.02 1.49 -2.83
C ASN A 74 1.15 2.15 -3.63
N LEU A 75 1.50 3.40 -3.32
CA LEU A 75 2.59 4.11 -4.00
C LEU A 75 3.93 3.42 -3.78
N ALA A 76 4.21 3.01 -2.55
CA ALA A 76 5.46 2.33 -2.22
C ALA A 76 5.62 1.02 -2.98
N LEU A 77 4.55 0.24 -3.10
CA LEU A 77 4.56 -1.01 -3.87
C LEU A 77 4.81 -0.74 -5.35
N VAL A 78 4.17 0.28 -5.92
CA VAL A 78 4.39 0.67 -7.32
C VAL A 78 5.84 1.10 -7.53
N PHE A 79 6.41 1.92 -6.65
CA PHE A 79 7.82 2.33 -6.73
C PHE A 79 8.79 1.17 -6.49
N ALA A 80 8.37 0.14 -5.77
CA ALA A 80 9.16 -1.08 -5.56
C ALA A 80 9.03 -2.08 -6.73
N ASP A 81 8.39 -1.69 -7.82
CA ASP A 81 8.11 -2.51 -8.99
C ASP A 81 7.27 -3.76 -8.65
N LYS A 82 6.29 -3.57 -7.77
CA LYS A 82 5.36 -4.61 -7.35
C LYS A 82 3.94 -4.23 -7.78
N ILE A 83 3.06 -5.22 -7.78
CA ILE A 83 1.65 -5.03 -8.11
C ILE A 83 0.84 -5.04 -6.82
N PRO A 84 0.28 -3.89 -6.39
CA PRO A 84 -0.62 -3.87 -5.24
C PRO A 84 -1.98 -4.46 -5.63
N VAL A 85 -2.49 -5.35 -4.78
CA VAL A 85 -3.82 -5.92 -4.91
C VAL A 85 -4.62 -5.55 -3.67
N ASN A 86 -5.52 -4.60 -3.79
CA ASN A 86 -6.29 -4.10 -2.65
C ASN A 86 -7.47 -5.02 -2.36
N PHE A 87 -7.63 -5.40 -1.09
CA PHE A 87 -8.74 -6.20 -0.63
C PHE A 87 -9.68 -5.38 0.25
N ASN A 88 -10.96 -5.53 -0.01
CA ASN A 88 -11.98 -4.93 0.83
C ASN A 88 -12.25 -5.86 2.04
N PHE A 89 -11.71 -5.49 3.20
CA PHE A 89 -11.83 -6.29 4.42
C PHE A 89 -13.22 -6.32 5.04
N THR A 90 -14.19 -5.61 4.46
CA THR A 90 -15.59 -5.69 4.87
C THR A 90 -16.33 -6.87 4.23
N LEU A 91 -15.72 -7.53 3.26
CA LEU A 91 -16.25 -8.75 2.66
C LEU A 91 -16.05 -9.94 3.59
N GLY A 92 -16.84 -11.01 3.38
CA GLY A 92 -16.67 -12.24 4.14
C GLY A 92 -15.33 -12.93 3.88
N SER A 93 -14.83 -13.65 4.88
CA SER A 93 -13.51 -14.29 4.82
C SER A 93 -13.37 -15.29 3.67
N GLU A 94 -14.45 -16.00 3.32
CA GLU A 94 -14.44 -16.95 2.21
C GLU A 94 -14.26 -16.25 0.86
N ALA A 95 -14.96 -15.14 0.63
CA ALA A 95 -14.83 -14.34 -0.59
C ALA A 95 -13.42 -13.77 -0.73
N ILE A 96 -12.83 -13.31 0.37
CA ILE A 96 -11.47 -12.78 0.39
C ILE A 96 -10.45 -13.89 0.10
N SER A 97 -10.61 -15.07 0.75
CA SER A 97 -9.74 -16.22 0.49
C SER A 97 -9.75 -16.63 -0.97
N GLN A 98 -10.92 -16.65 -1.59
CA GLN A 98 -11.06 -16.97 -3.01
C GLN A 98 -10.37 -15.91 -3.87
N SER A 99 -10.57 -14.62 -3.58
CA SER A 99 -9.93 -13.53 -4.29
C SER A 99 -8.40 -13.57 -4.18
N MET A 100 -7.87 -13.92 -3.01
CA MET A 100 -6.43 -14.09 -2.81
C MET A 100 -5.85 -15.20 -3.68
N LYS A 101 -6.55 -16.33 -3.77
CA LYS A 101 -6.14 -17.45 -4.63
C LYS A 101 -6.18 -17.06 -6.11
N GLU A 102 -7.25 -16.43 -6.56
CA GLU A 102 -7.41 -16.00 -7.95
C GLU A 102 -6.36 -14.98 -8.37
N ALA A 103 -6.01 -14.07 -7.47
CA ALA A 103 -4.98 -13.05 -7.71
C ALA A 103 -3.55 -13.57 -7.48
N ASP A 104 -3.37 -14.80 -7.00
CA ASP A 104 -2.08 -15.36 -6.61
C ASP A 104 -1.34 -14.48 -5.61
N VAL A 105 -2.04 -14.05 -4.56
CA VAL A 105 -1.48 -13.22 -3.49
C VAL A 105 -1.16 -14.10 -2.29
N ARG A 106 0.09 -14.07 -1.85
CA ARG A 106 0.61 -14.84 -0.69
C ARG A 106 1.11 -13.96 0.43
N THR A 107 1.40 -12.70 0.14
CA THR A 107 1.93 -11.72 1.07
C THR A 107 0.95 -10.56 1.19
N ILE A 108 0.67 -10.13 2.41
CA ILE A 108 -0.19 -8.98 2.68
C ILE A 108 0.56 -7.89 3.44
N LEU A 109 0.40 -6.67 2.97
CA LEU A 109 0.84 -5.45 3.63
C LEU A 109 -0.37 -4.85 4.37
N THR A 110 -0.23 -4.66 5.67
CA THR A 110 -1.32 -4.22 6.54
C THR A 110 -0.77 -3.44 7.75
N ALA A 111 -1.60 -3.25 8.76
CA ALA A 111 -1.20 -2.65 10.03
C ALA A 111 -1.52 -3.63 11.17
N ARG A 112 -0.62 -3.71 12.15
CA ARG A 112 -0.79 -4.60 13.30
C ARG A 112 -2.13 -4.37 14.02
N VAL A 113 -2.53 -3.10 14.14
CA VAL A 113 -3.80 -2.74 14.78
C VAL A 113 -4.98 -3.34 14.03
N LEU A 114 -4.93 -3.30 12.68
CA LEU A 114 -6.00 -3.85 11.85
C LEU A 114 -6.05 -5.37 11.96
N ARG A 115 -4.90 -6.05 11.97
CA ARG A 115 -4.87 -7.51 12.17
C ARG A 115 -5.53 -7.92 13.48
N LYS A 116 -5.31 -7.17 14.55
CA LYS A 116 -5.94 -7.43 15.85
C LYS A 116 -7.45 -7.20 15.84
N LYS A 117 -7.93 -6.24 15.04
CA LYS A 117 -9.35 -5.92 14.93
C LYS A 117 -10.11 -6.90 14.02
N LEU A 118 -9.42 -7.60 13.15
CA LEU A 118 -10.00 -8.50 12.16
C LEU A 118 -9.46 -9.94 12.34
N PRO A 119 -9.75 -10.60 13.47
CA PRO A 119 -9.21 -11.94 13.73
C PRO A 119 -9.73 -12.99 12.76
N ASP A 120 -10.92 -12.81 12.19
CA ASP A 120 -11.52 -13.74 11.25
C ASP A 120 -11.08 -13.55 9.79
N PHE A 121 -10.30 -12.52 9.51
CA PHE A 121 -9.73 -12.34 8.18
C PHE A 121 -8.72 -13.45 7.90
N PRO A 122 -8.66 -13.98 6.66
CA PRO A 122 -7.76 -15.09 6.32
C PRO A 122 -6.32 -14.62 6.14
N TRP A 123 -5.68 -14.21 7.23
CA TRP A 123 -4.31 -13.71 7.20
C TRP A 123 -3.33 -14.79 6.77
N PRO A 124 -2.48 -14.56 5.76
CA PRO A 124 -1.41 -15.48 5.41
C PRO A 124 -0.29 -15.44 6.46
N GLU A 125 0.63 -16.40 6.39
CA GLU A 125 1.80 -16.41 7.27
C GLU A 125 2.67 -15.16 7.04
N GLU A 126 2.79 -14.73 5.78
CA GLU A 126 3.59 -13.57 5.43
C GLU A 126 2.74 -12.29 5.45
N CYS A 127 2.78 -11.60 6.57
CA CYS A 127 2.19 -10.29 6.76
C CYS A 127 3.26 -9.29 7.14
N PHE A 128 3.26 -8.15 6.47
CA PHE A 128 4.14 -7.03 6.77
C PHE A 128 3.30 -5.89 7.32
N ASP A 129 3.71 -5.38 8.48
CA ASP A 129 3.01 -4.28 9.13
C ASP A 129 3.67 -2.95 8.76
N VAL A 130 2.90 -2.03 8.23
CA VAL A 130 3.31 -0.64 8.13
C VAL A 130 3.17 -0.02 9.52
N ALA A 131 4.21 0.66 9.96
CA ALA A 131 4.28 1.23 11.29
C ALA A 131 3.29 2.39 11.46
#